data_7a56bd4b6de93de1c15895cc70e10f9e
#
_entry.id   7a56bd4b6de93de1c15895cc70e10f9e
#
_cell.length_a   1.000
_cell.length_b   1.000
_cell.length_c   1.000
_cell.angle_alpha   90.00
_cell.angle_beta   90.00
_cell.angle_gamma   90.00
#
_symmetry.space_group_name_H-M   'P 1'
#
loop_
_entity.id
_entity.type
_entity.pdbx_description
1 polymer ?
#
loop_
_entity_poly.entity_id
_entity_poly.type
_entity_poly.pdbx_seq_one_letter_code
_entity_poly.pdbx_strand_id
1 'polypeptide(L)'
;MSIPSFNVARFIRESAERVPAVCAIRLPDGRNADASIRYRELSFAELDAHTAAAAEIFRENGIGAGTRTLLMARPGWDLILCAFALFRIGAVPVAIDPGMGLRHFLRCVENTRPEALVGISLAHWVSRFFRKPFASVKTKVVVGNRKFNEKIARLAADPALRSEIVRTPADELAAILFTSGSTGAP
;
A
#
# COMPACT_ATOMS: atom_id res chain seq x y z
N MET A 1 3.98 25.07 19.64
CA MET A 1 3.86 23.63 20.01
C MET A 1 3.75 22.84 18.72
N SER A 2 4.66 21.91 18.46
CA SER A 2 4.56 21.05 17.26
C SER A 2 3.41 20.06 17.47
N ILE A 3 2.48 19.99 16.51
CA ILE A 3 1.41 18.97 16.51
C ILE A 3 2.07 17.59 16.47
N PRO A 4 1.74 16.67 17.40
CA PRO A 4 2.28 15.32 17.35
C PRO A 4 1.90 14.64 16.02
N SER A 5 2.85 13.94 15.40
CA SER A 5 2.57 13.17 14.19
C SER A 5 2.01 11.80 14.57
N PHE A 6 0.87 11.45 14.01
CA PHE A 6 0.20 10.16 14.22
C PHE A 6 0.37 9.20 13.03
N ASN A 7 1.27 9.50 12.08
CA ASN A 7 1.53 8.63 10.95
C ASN A 7 2.08 7.27 11.40
N VAL A 8 1.32 6.20 11.12
CA VAL A 8 1.66 4.83 11.52
C VAL A 8 2.98 4.33 10.92
N ALA A 9 3.39 4.84 9.77
CA ALA A 9 4.65 4.45 9.12
C ALA A 9 5.89 4.82 9.96
N ARG A 10 5.78 5.79 10.88
CA ARG A 10 6.88 6.15 11.77
C ARG A 10 7.33 4.99 12.66
N PHE A 11 6.40 4.13 13.09
CA PHE A 11 6.73 2.99 13.95
C PHE A 11 7.63 1.97 13.25
N ILE A 12 7.51 1.83 11.92
CA ILE A 12 8.43 1.00 11.14
C ILE A 12 9.83 1.62 11.17
N ARG A 13 9.95 2.93 10.95
CA ARG A 13 11.22 3.66 10.99
C ARG A 13 11.85 3.58 12.37
N GLU A 14 11.11 3.88 13.43
CA GLU A 14 11.58 3.81 14.81
C GLU A 14 12.05 2.39 15.18
N SER A 15 11.35 1.35 14.68
CA SER A 15 11.76 -0.04 14.90
C SER A 15 13.01 -0.40 14.09
N ALA A 16 13.12 0.08 12.85
CA ALA A 16 14.30 -0.12 12.01
C ALA A 16 15.56 0.54 12.60
N GLU A 17 15.41 1.69 13.28
CA GLU A 17 16.51 2.36 13.98
C GLU A 17 16.90 1.63 15.28
N ARG A 18 15.92 1.12 16.03
CA ARG A 18 16.17 0.51 17.34
C ARG A 18 16.56 -0.97 17.27
N VAL A 19 15.90 -1.74 16.39
CA VAL A 19 16.06 -3.21 16.27
C VAL A 19 16.08 -3.64 14.80
N PRO A 20 17.04 -3.15 13.99
CA PRO A 20 17.05 -3.30 12.53
C PRO A 20 16.99 -4.76 12.04
N ALA A 21 17.66 -5.67 12.72
CA ALA A 21 17.79 -7.08 12.33
C ALA A 21 16.63 -7.97 12.83
N VAL A 22 15.73 -7.43 13.67
CA VAL A 22 14.61 -8.22 14.17
C VAL A 22 13.61 -8.44 13.03
N CYS A 23 13.06 -9.66 12.94
CA CYS A 23 12.02 -10.02 11.97
C CYS A 23 10.76 -9.18 12.21
N ALA A 24 10.41 -8.35 11.24
CA ALA A 24 9.20 -7.54 11.23
C ALA A 24 8.01 -8.28 10.63
N ILE A 25 8.26 -9.06 9.59
CA ILE A 25 7.21 -9.78 8.85
C ILE A 25 7.71 -11.17 8.46
N ARG A 26 6.86 -12.18 8.65
CA ARG A 26 7.07 -13.54 8.16
C ARG A 26 5.92 -13.90 7.22
N LEU A 27 6.27 -14.21 5.98
CA LEU A 27 5.31 -14.48 4.90
C LEU A 27 5.49 -15.88 4.35
N PRO A 28 4.41 -16.62 4.07
CA PRO A 28 4.50 -17.87 3.33
C PRO A 28 5.14 -17.66 1.95
N ASP A 29 6.15 -18.44 1.63
CA ASP A 29 6.91 -18.39 0.38
C ASP A 29 7.08 -19.79 -0.22
N GLY A 30 5.97 -20.45 -0.49
CA GLY A 30 5.93 -21.81 -1.05
C GLY A 30 6.02 -22.91 0.01
N ARG A 31 6.45 -24.10 -0.43
CA ARG A 31 6.60 -25.29 0.40
C ARG A 31 8.00 -25.90 0.26
N ASN A 32 8.46 -26.51 1.32
CA ASN A 32 9.65 -27.35 1.34
C ASN A 32 9.36 -28.73 0.70
N ALA A 33 10.41 -29.54 0.50
CA ALA A 33 10.28 -30.90 -0.05
C ALA A 33 9.41 -31.82 0.81
N ASP A 34 9.37 -31.59 2.13
CA ASP A 34 8.57 -32.31 3.11
C ASP A 34 7.11 -31.79 3.22
N ALA A 35 6.68 -30.95 2.29
CA ALA A 35 5.39 -30.27 2.24
C ALA A 35 5.14 -29.24 3.36
N SER A 36 6.06 -29.00 4.27
CA SER A 36 5.98 -27.91 5.25
C SER A 36 5.98 -26.54 4.55
N ILE A 37 5.37 -25.53 5.19
CA ILE A 37 5.34 -24.17 4.64
C ILE A 37 6.73 -23.55 4.80
N ARG A 38 7.30 -23.09 3.68
CA ARG A 38 8.50 -22.27 3.68
C ARG A 38 8.08 -20.81 3.93
N TYR A 39 8.82 -20.12 4.79
CA TYR A 39 8.60 -18.72 5.09
C TYR A 39 9.75 -17.87 4.61
N ARG A 40 9.43 -16.69 4.08
CA ARG A 40 10.36 -15.58 3.88
C ARG A 40 10.19 -14.64 5.07
N GLU A 41 11.30 -14.22 5.65
CA GLU A 41 11.34 -13.24 6.70
C GLU A 41 11.90 -11.93 6.16
N LEU A 42 11.38 -10.81 6.67
CA LEU A 42 11.91 -9.48 6.42
C LEU A 42 12.14 -8.81 7.78
N SER A 43 13.31 -8.23 7.93
CA SER A 43 13.68 -7.42 9.09
C SER A 43 12.98 -6.06 9.07
N PHE A 44 13.02 -5.34 10.19
CA PHE A 44 12.52 -3.95 10.24
C PHE A 44 13.32 -3.03 9.32
N ALA A 45 14.64 -3.21 9.20
CA ALA A 45 15.46 -2.44 8.27
C ALA A 45 15.04 -2.64 6.81
N GLU A 46 14.81 -3.90 6.40
CA GLU A 46 14.33 -4.20 5.05
C GLU A 46 12.93 -3.65 4.81
N LEU A 47 12.03 -3.78 5.78
CA LEU A 47 10.67 -3.25 5.67
C LEU A 47 10.68 -1.72 5.51
N ASP A 48 11.48 -0.99 6.30
CA ASP A 48 11.62 0.47 6.17
C ASP A 48 12.19 0.87 4.80
N ALA A 49 13.26 0.22 4.36
CA ALA A 49 13.89 0.49 3.06
C ALA A 49 12.93 0.24 1.89
N HIS A 50 12.22 -0.88 1.89
CA HIS A 50 11.28 -1.21 0.82
C HIS A 50 10.06 -0.30 0.81
N THR A 51 9.51 0.06 2.00
CA THR A 51 8.38 1.00 2.06
C THR A 51 8.80 2.42 1.68
N ALA A 52 10.05 2.82 1.97
CA ALA A 52 10.62 4.08 1.49
C ALA A 52 10.73 4.10 -0.05
N ALA A 53 11.25 3.02 -0.64
CA ALA A 53 11.37 2.87 -2.08
C ALA A 53 10.00 2.92 -2.79
N ALA A 54 9.00 2.23 -2.26
CA ALA A 54 7.63 2.27 -2.81
C ALA A 54 7.01 3.66 -2.67
N ALA A 55 7.21 4.34 -1.55
CA ALA A 55 6.75 5.70 -1.30
C ALA A 55 7.31 6.68 -2.33
N GLU A 56 8.61 6.56 -2.67
CA GLU A 56 9.24 7.38 -3.68
C GLU A 56 8.63 7.15 -5.07
N ILE A 57 8.42 5.90 -5.46
CA ILE A 57 7.73 5.58 -6.72
C ILE A 57 6.34 6.22 -6.76
N PHE A 58 5.61 6.22 -5.65
CA PHE A 58 4.27 6.81 -5.60
C PHE A 58 4.33 8.34 -5.71
N ARG A 59 5.29 9.00 -5.04
CA ARG A 59 5.51 10.45 -5.17
C ARG A 59 5.88 10.87 -6.60
N GLU A 60 6.79 10.15 -7.23
CA GLU A 60 7.17 10.39 -8.64
C GLU A 60 5.97 10.33 -9.59
N ASN A 61 4.95 9.55 -9.22
CA ASN A 61 3.69 9.45 -9.97
C ASN A 61 2.61 10.43 -9.50
N GLY A 62 2.94 11.39 -8.64
CA GLY A 62 2.03 12.43 -8.18
C GLY A 62 1.04 11.99 -7.09
N ILE A 63 1.31 10.90 -6.38
CA ILE A 63 0.53 10.48 -5.21
C ILE A 63 1.16 11.10 -3.97
N GLY A 64 0.39 11.81 -3.16
CA GLY A 64 0.86 12.51 -1.97
C GLY A 64 -0.20 12.60 -0.87
N ALA A 65 0.03 13.51 0.08
CA ALA A 65 -0.84 13.69 1.24
C ALA A 65 -2.29 13.95 0.82
N GLY A 66 -3.23 13.30 1.50
CA GLY A 66 -4.67 13.40 1.25
C GLY A 66 -5.17 12.68 -0.02
N THR A 67 -4.27 12.21 -0.91
CA THR A 67 -4.68 11.54 -2.14
C THR A 67 -5.40 10.22 -1.83
N ARG A 68 -6.70 10.14 -2.10
CA ARG A 68 -7.45 8.88 -1.99
C ARG A 68 -6.99 7.91 -3.06
N THR A 69 -6.35 6.83 -2.62
CA THR A 69 -5.69 5.87 -3.50
C THR A 69 -6.33 4.50 -3.37
N LEU A 70 -7.04 4.07 -4.42
CA LEU A 70 -7.57 2.71 -4.47
C LEU A 70 -6.42 1.71 -4.51
N LEU A 71 -6.34 0.87 -3.47
CA LEU A 71 -5.30 -0.14 -3.31
C LEU A 71 -5.82 -1.52 -3.68
N MET A 72 -5.34 -2.06 -4.80
CA MET A 72 -5.71 -3.38 -5.33
C MET A 72 -4.46 -4.25 -5.53
N ALA A 73 -3.74 -4.50 -4.47
CA ALA A 73 -2.57 -5.37 -4.43
C ALA A 73 -2.95 -6.80 -4.01
N ARG A 74 -2.08 -7.77 -4.31
CA ARG A 74 -2.26 -9.14 -3.82
C ARG A 74 -2.10 -9.18 -2.29
N PRO A 75 -2.94 -9.97 -1.58
CA PRO A 75 -2.72 -10.24 -0.17
C PRO A 75 -1.30 -10.75 0.08
N GLY A 76 -0.69 -10.31 1.18
CA GLY A 76 0.70 -10.63 1.52
C GLY A 76 1.62 -9.44 1.33
N TRP A 77 2.84 -9.67 0.80
CA TRP A 77 3.90 -8.67 0.72
C TRP A 77 3.48 -7.40 -0.03
N ASP A 78 2.93 -7.55 -1.23
CA ASP A 78 2.57 -6.41 -2.08
C ASP A 78 1.56 -5.48 -1.39
N LEU A 79 0.57 -6.04 -0.70
CA LEU A 79 -0.44 -5.27 0.03
C LEU A 79 0.18 -4.50 1.19
N ILE A 80 1.00 -5.17 2.01
CA ILE A 80 1.67 -4.56 3.17
C ILE A 80 2.61 -3.44 2.70
N LEU A 81 3.47 -3.74 1.72
CA LEU A 81 4.40 -2.80 1.14
C LEU A 81 3.69 -1.52 0.65
N CYS A 82 2.66 -1.70 -0.18
CA CYS A 82 1.94 -0.57 -0.76
C CYS A 82 1.15 0.22 0.28
N ALA A 83 0.49 -0.45 1.25
CA ALA A 83 -0.26 0.23 2.30
C ALA A 83 0.65 1.13 3.16
N PHE A 84 1.77 0.59 3.65
CA PHE A 84 2.70 1.38 4.45
C PHE A 84 3.43 2.46 3.65
N ALA A 85 3.70 2.24 2.37
CA ALA A 85 4.22 3.28 1.49
C ALA A 85 3.23 4.43 1.29
N LEU A 86 1.93 4.13 1.15
CA LEU A 86 0.87 5.15 1.07
C LEU A 86 0.74 5.92 2.38
N PHE A 87 0.74 5.25 3.54
CA PHE A 87 0.75 5.93 4.83
C PHE A 87 1.98 6.84 4.98
N ARG A 88 3.16 6.37 4.54
CA ARG A 88 4.40 7.14 4.62
C ARG A 88 4.32 8.50 3.93
N ILE A 89 3.63 8.58 2.80
CA ILE A 89 3.42 9.82 2.05
C ILE A 89 2.15 10.58 2.44
N GLY A 90 1.43 10.12 3.47
CA GLY A 90 0.18 10.73 3.92
C GLY A 90 -1.00 10.55 2.94
N ALA A 91 -0.89 9.64 1.98
CA ALA A 91 -2.02 9.28 1.12
C ALA A 91 -3.04 8.43 1.89
N VAL A 92 -4.28 8.44 1.43
CA VAL A 92 -5.40 7.73 2.05
C VAL A 92 -5.67 6.44 1.24
N PRO A 93 -5.16 5.26 1.67
CA PRO A 93 -5.50 4.02 1.00
C PRO A 93 -6.99 3.69 1.14
N VAL A 94 -7.60 3.36 0.01
CA VAL A 94 -8.97 2.85 -0.08
C VAL A 94 -8.86 1.36 -0.39
N ALA A 95 -9.18 0.51 0.58
CA ALA A 95 -9.17 -0.94 0.43
C ALA A 95 -10.60 -1.48 0.39
N ILE A 96 -10.93 -2.18 -0.67
CA ILE A 96 -12.25 -2.76 -0.91
C ILE A 96 -12.07 -4.27 -1.07
N ASP A 97 -12.80 -5.04 -0.26
CA ASP A 97 -12.78 -6.50 -0.36
C ASP A 97 -13.39 -6.94 -1.72
N PRO A 98 -12.62 -7.57 -2.61
CA PRO A 98 -13.14 -8.06 -3.89
C PRO A 98 -14.20 -9.17 -3.73
N GLY A 99 -14.25 -9.83 -2.57
CA GLY A 99 -15.24 -10.86 -2.24
C GLY A 99 -16.68 -10.34 -2.12
N MET A 100 -16.88 -9.02 -2.00
CA MET A 100 -18.23 -8.42 -1.96
C MET A 100 -18.97 -8.43 -3.29
N GLY A 101 -18.35 -8.94 -4.37
CA GLY A 101 -18.91 -9.01 -5.70
C GLY A 101 -18.74 -7.72 -6.50
N LEU A 102 -18.64 -7.87 -7.83
CA LEU A 102 -18.26 -6.80 -8.75
C LEU A 102 -19.16 -5.55 -8.65
N ARG A 103 -20.47 -5.74 -8.54
CA ARG A 103 -21.42 -4.61 -8.49
C ARG A 103 -21.20 -3.73 -7.27
N HIS A 104 -21.06 -4.33 -6.09
CA HIS A 104 -20.80 -3.60 -4.84
C HIS A 104 -19.41 -2.96 -4.86
N PHE A 105 -18.40 -3.70 -5.31
CA PHE A 105 -17.06 -3.17 -5.50
C PHE A 105 -17.06 -1.88 -6.34
N LEU A 106 -17.68 -1.89 -7.53
CA LEU A 106 -17.75 -0.72 -8.40
C LEU A 106 -18.49 0.45 -7.76
N ARG A 107 -19.55 0.18 -6.97
CA ARG A 107 -20.26 1.21 -6.21
C ARG A 107 -19.40 1.84 -5.13
N CYS A 108 -18.61 1.05 -4.39
CA CYS A 108 -17.68 1.57 -3.41
C CYS A 108 -16.59 2.44 -4.06
N VAL A 109 -16.06 2.05 -5.22
CA VAL A 109 -15.12 2.86 -5.99
C VAL A 109 -15.75 4.19 -6.39
N GLU A 110 -16.97 4.18 -6.95
CA GLU A 110 -17.69 5.39 -7.37
C GLU A 110 -17.94 6.35 -6.17
N ASN A 111 -18.33 5.81 -5.02
CA ASN A 111 -18.63 6.57 -3.82
C ASN A 111 -17.38 7.19 -3.18
N THR A 112 -16.26 6.47 -3.15
CA THR A 112 -15.01 6.96 -2.56
C THR A 112 -14.26 7.94 -3.44
N ARG A 113 -14.57 7.95 -4.75
CA ARG A 113 -13.96 8.83 -5.75
C ARG A 113 -12.43 8.88 -5.64
N PRO A 114 -11.71 7.75 -5.76
CA PRO A 114 -10.26 7.70 -5.63
C PRO A 114 -9.59 8.50 -6.77
N GLU A 115 -8.51 9.19 -6.43
CA GLU A 115 -7.75 10.00 -7.38
C GLU A 115 -6.59 9.22 -8.00
N ALA A 116 -6.16 8.16 -7.30
CA ALA A 116 -5.13 7.26 -7.78
C ALA A 116 -5.55 5.79 -7.67
N LEU A 117 -4.96 4.95 -8.51
CA LEU A 117 -5.06 3.48 -8.48
C LEU A 117 -3.66 2.89 -8.38
N VAL A 118 -3.37 2.26 -7.25
CA VAL A 118 -2.19 1.43 -7.03
C VAL A 118 -2.67 -0.03 -7.04
N GLY A 119 -2.30 -0.79 -8.06
CA GLY A 119 -2.86 -2.12 -8.18
C GLY A 119 -2.13 -3.04 -9.15
N ILE A 120 -2.46 -4.33 -9.10
CA ILE A 120 -1.99 -5.33 -10.05
C ILE A 120 -2.57 -5.07 -11.45
N SER A 121 -1.95 -5.65 -12.48
CA SER A 121 -2.37 -5.44 -13.89
C SER A 121 -3.87 -5.69 -14.12
N LEU A 122 -4.47 -6.67 -13.42
CA LEU A 122 -5.90 -6.96 -13.50
C LEU A 122 -6.75 -5.76 -13.04
N ALA A 123 -6.34 -5.07 -11.98
CA ALA A 123 -7.04 -3.88 -11.48
C ALA A 123 -7.08 -2.75 -12.52
N HIS A 124 -5.99 -2.56 -13.25
CA HIS A 124 -5.92 -1.59 -14.35
C HIS A 124 -6.80 -1.98 -15.53
N TRP A 125 -6.91 -3.28 -15.83
CA TRP A 125 -7.84 -3.81 -16.82
C TRP A 125 -9.29 -3.51 -16.42
N VAL A 126 -9.69 -3.81 -15.18
CA VAL A 126 -11.01 -3.50 -14.63
C VAL A 126 -11.30 -2.00 -14.73
N SER A 127 -10.34 -1.14 -14.33
CA SER A 127 -10.51 0.31 -14.41
C SER A 127 -10.65 0.86 -15.83
N ARG A 128 -10.10 0.16 -16.84
CA ARG A 128 -10.26 0.52 -18.25
C ARG A 128 -11.61 0.12 -18.80
N PHE A 129 -12.14 -1.04 -18.35
CA PHE A 129 -13.43 -1.57 -18.80
C PHE A 129 -14.61 -0.80 -18.15
N PHE A 130 -14.55 -0.58 -16.85
CA PHE A 130 -15.59 0.12 -16.08
C PHE A 130 -15.23 1.60 -15.86
N ARG A 131 -15.24 2.39 -16.93
CA ARG A 131 -14.73 3.77 -16.90
C ARG A 131 -15.46 4.70 -15.93
N LYS A 132 -16.79 4.56 -15.77
CA LYS A 132 -17.61 5.45 -14.95
C LYS A 132 -17.23 5.42 -13.46
N PRO A 133 -17.16 4.28 -12.74
CA PRO A 133 -16.72 4.24 -11.35
C PRO A 133 -15.31 4.76 -11.12
N PHE A 134 -14.43 4.65 -12.13
CA PHE A 134 -13.03 5.10 -12.06
C PHE A 134 -12.80 6.48 -12.68
N ALA A 135 -13.85 7.27 -12.92
CA ALA A 135 -13.72 8.56 -13.60
C ALA A 135 -12.87 9.58 -12.83
N SER A 136 -12.77 9.46 -11.51
CA SER A 136 -11.94 10.31 -10.65
C SER A 136 -10.45 9.95 -10.66
N VAL A 137 -10.09 8.74 -11.15
CA VAL A 137 -8.70 8.26 -11.14
C VAL A 137 -7.87 8.96 -12.20
N LYS A 138 -6.92 9.78 -11.76
CA LYS A 138 -5.98 10.53 -12.60
C LYS A 138 -4.66 9.78 -12.77
N THR A 139 -4.20 9.15 -11.69
CA THR A 139 -2.89 8.47 -11.62
C THR A 139 -3.05 6.97 -11.46
N LYS A 140 -2.20 6.19 -12.15
CA LYS A 140 -2.23 4.73 -12.12
C LYS A 140 -0.83 4.15 -11.99
N VAL A 141 -0.60 3.34 -10.96
CA VAL A 141 0.69 2.66 -10.72
C VAL A 141 0.48 1.15 -10.68
N VAL A 142 1.12 0.43 -11.59
CA VAL A 142 1.09 -1.04 -11.61
C VAL A 142 2.10 -1.58 -10.61
N VAL A 143 1.63 -2.42 -9.67
CA VAL A 143 2.46 -3.04 -8.62
C VAL A 143 2.45 -4.56 -8.72
N GLY A 144 3.39 -5.22 -8.03
CA GLY A 144 3.48 -6.68 -7.99
C GLY A 144 3.95 -7.32 -9.30
N ASN A 145 4.43 -6.56 -10.27
CA ASN A 145 5.07 -7.05 -11.47
C ASN A 145 6.61 -6.96 -11.37
N ARG A 146 7.30 -7.63 -12.28
CA ARG A 146 8.77 -7.68 -12.30
C ARG A 146 9.40 -6.28 -12.32
N LYS A 147 8.91 -5.39 -13.18
CA LYS A 147 9.46 -4.03 -13.34
C LYS A 147 9.33 -3.21 -12.04
N PHE A 148 8.19 -3.30 -11.36
CA PHE A 148 7.99 -2.65 -10.07
C PHE A 148 8.95 -3.21 -9.02
N ASN A 149 9.05 -4.55 -8.92
CA ASN A 149 9.91 -5.20 -7.93
C ASN A 149 11.39 -4.89 -8.15
N GLU A 150 11.86 -4.86 -9.40
CA GLU A 150 13.24 -4.46 -9.74
C GLU A 150 13.52 -2.99 -9.35
N LYS A 151 12.56 -2.09 -9.59
CA LYS A 151 12.70 -0.68 -9.19
C LYS A 151 12.73 -0.55 -7.66
N ILE A 152 11.86 -1.27 -6.94
CA ILE A 152 11.88 -1.33 -5.46
C ILE A 152 13.26 -1.82 -4.98
N ALA A 153 13.74 -2.95 -5.47
CA ALA A 153 15.02 -3.53 -5.03
C ALA A 153 16.19 -2.55 -5.24
N ARG A 154 16.23 -1.87 -6.39
CA ARG A 154 17.26 -0.87 -6.70
C ARG A 154 17.19 0.32 -5.74
N LEU A 155 16.02 0.88 -5.51
CA LEU A 155 15.85 2.04 -4.64
C LEU A 155 16.07 1.68 -3.17
N ALA A 156 15.62 0.50 -2.72
CA ALA A 156 15.81 0.05 -1.33
C ALA A 156 17.29 -0.24 -1.00
N ALA A 157 18.11 -0.55 -2.01
CA ALA A 157 19.55 -0.73 -1.84
C ALA A 157 20.34 0.59 -1.74
N ASP A 158 19.72 1.73 -2.04
CA ASP A 158 20.35 3.04 -1.94
C ASP A 158 20.33 3.53 -0.48
N PRO A 159 21.48 3.60 0.22
CA PRO A 159 21.52 4.06 1.61
C PRO A 159 21.21 5.57 1.74
N ALA A 160 21.26 6.32 0.65
CA ALA A 160 20.90 7.74 0.62
C ALA A 160 19.38 7.95 0.53
N LEU A 161 18.61 6.90 0.15
CA LEU A 161 17.17 7.00 0.08
C LEU A 161 16.55 7.11 1.48
N ARG A 162 16.32 8.32 1.92
CA ARG A 162 15.59 8.64 3.15
C ARG A 162 14.26 9.28 2.79
N SER A 163 13.30 8.44 2.35
CA SER A 163 11.95 8.92 2.09
C SER A 163 11.35 9.51 3.37
N GLU A 164 11.00 10.78 3.33
CA GLU A 164 10.37 11.48 4.45
C GLU A 164 9.00 10.84 4.79
N ILE A 165 8.68 10.80 6.08
CA ILE A 165 7.36 10.41 6.56
C ILE A 165 6.55 11.67 6.80
N VAL A 166 5.47 11.82 6.03
CA VAL A 166 4.59 12.98 6.15
C VAL A 166 3.96 13.03 7.53
N ARG A 167 3.96 14.21 8.13
CA ARG A 167 3.27 14.43 9.41
C ARG A 167 1.76 14.47 9.17
N THR A 168 1.03 13.63 9.89
CA THR A 168 -0.44 13.58 9.83
C THR A 168 -1.02 13.91 11.19
N PRO A 169 -1.98 14.86 11.30
CA PRO A 169 -2.75 15.12 12.52
C PRO A 169 -3.58 13.89 12.96
N ALA A 170 -3.99 13.87 14.21
CA ALA A 170 -4.75 12.73 14.77
C ALA A 170 -6.16 12.58 14.19
N ASP A 171 -6.74 13.68 13.75
CA ASP A 171 -8.09 13.79 13.20
C ASP A 171 -8.15 13.65 11.67
N GLU A 172 -6.99 13.44 11.02
CA GLU A 172 -6.94 13.25 9.58
C GLU A 172 -7.30 11.82 9.19
N LEU A 173 -8.01 11.70 8.05
CA LEU A 173 -8.44 10.41 7.53
C LEU A 173 -7.23 9.56 7.12
N ALA A 174 -7.02 8.45 7.83
CA ALA A 174 -5.88 7.56 7.58
C ALA A 174 -6.14 6.55 6.47
N ALA A 175 -7.34 5.96 6.41
CA ALA A 175 -7.73 4.94 5.41
C ALA A 175 -9.25 4.82 5.29
N ILE A 176 -9.72 4.28 4.16
CA ILE A 176 -11.11 3.89 3.94
C ILE A 176 -11.13 2.39 3.67
N LEU A 177 -11.83 1.64 4.53
CA LEU A 177 -11.89 0.18 4.44
C LEU A 177 -13.33 -0.28 4.26
N PHE A 178 -13.56 -1.09 3.22
CA PHE A 178 -14.83 -1.76 2.99
C PHE A 178 -14.68 -3.25 3.21
N THR A 179 -15.47 -3.79 4.11
CA THR A 179 -15.52 -5.22 4.41
C THR A 179 -16.86 -5.80 4.02
N SER A 180 -16.92 -7.08 3.72
CA SER A 180 -18.14 -7.84 3.40
C SER A 180 -19.05 -8.07 4.62
N GLY A 181 -19.12 -7.10 5.55
CA GLY A 181 -19.88 -7.20 6.78
C GLY A 181 -21.40 -7.25 6.60
N SER A 182 -22.07 -7.83 7.58
CA SER A 182 -23.51 -8.10 7.63
C SER A 182 -24.42 -6.86 7.74
N THR A 183 -23.91 -5.65 7.67
CA THR A 183 -24.63 -4.42 7.98
C THR A 183 -24.98 -3.59 6.75
N GLY A 184 -25.77 -4.15 5.83
CA GLY A 184 -26.43 -3.36 4.77
C GLY A 184 -25.51 -2.71 3.73
N ALA A 185 -26.10 -1.97 2.78
CA ALA A 185 -25.33 -1.26 1.76
C ALA A 185 -24.50 -0.12 2.38
N PRO A 186 -23.21 0.00 2.01
CA PRO A 186 -22.37 1.11 2.43
C PRO A 186 -22.84 2.45 1.86
#